data_89a704b0a36687da9e0506998eea0fa8
#
_entry.id   89a704b0a36687da9e0506998eea0fa8
#
_cell.length_a   1.000
_cell.length_b   1.000
_cell.length_c   1.000
_cell.angle_alpha   90.00
_cell.angle_beta   90.00
_cell.angle_gamma   90.00
#
_symmetry.space_group_name_H-M   'P 1'
#
loop_
_entity.id
_entity.type
_entity.pdbx_description
1 polymer ?
#
loop_
_entity_poly.entity_id
_entity_poly.type
_entity_poly.pdbx_seq_one_letter_code
_entity_poly.pdbx_strand_id
1 'polypeptide(L)'
;PLFDVGNTAANKRITKALGDEYAKNCMELCVNAANTSIGWVHYWQGDSGFEWAVVPSEQVIPVFDRSLKRRLIGAMRVYPDIDDATGDNYTVYEYWTDTECQAFRRRAGETLDLLTYYEMFADPATSDMTADYRHDFGEVPFIPFYNNNIHTDDLRNIKPLIDVYDKVYSGFINDLDDIQELIFVLSGYGGQDLNEFLSDLKKYKAIKIESDEDGSVSTLNIEIPIEARNSVLEATRKAIFEQGQGFDPQPENFGNQSGEALKFMYSL
;
A
#
# COMPACT_ATOMS: atom_id res chain seq x y z
N PRO A 1 -27.19 0.32 6.46
CA PRO A 1 -28.10 0.49 5.34
C PRO A 1 -29.42 -0.23 5.62
N LEU A 2 -30.52 0.42 5.27
CA LEU A 2 -31.84 -0.20 5.39
C LEU A 2 -32.08 -1.00 4.10
N PHE A 3 -31.97 -2.32 4.21
CA PHE A 3 -32.41 -3.21 3.14
C PHE A 3 -33.92 -3.42 3.28
N ASP A 4 -34.66 -3.13 2.24
CA ASP A 4 -36.09 -3.42 2.19
C ASP A 4 -36.44 -4.16 0.89
N VAL A 5 -36.66 -5.47 1.02
CA VAL A 5 -37.11 -6.34 -0.07
C VAL A 5 -38.63 -6.54 -0.02
N GLY A 6 -39.35 -5.68 0.71
CA GLY A 6 -40.83 -5.78 0.85
C GLY A 6 -41.30 -6.90 1.76
N ASN A 7 -40.41 -7.59 2.48
CA ASN A 7 -40.72 -8.68 3.39
C ASN A 7 -39.91 -8.59 4.69
N THR A 8 -40.57 -8.33 5.81
CA THR A 8 -39.93 -8.15 7.12
C THR A 8 -39.11 -9.36 7.57
N ALA A 9 -39.54 -10.58 7.29
CA ALA A 9 -38.83 -11.80 7.67
C ALA A 9 -37.56 -11.96 6.82
N ALA A 10 -37.62 -11.64 5.53
CA ALA A 10 -36.46 -11.65 4.64
C ALA A 10 -35.44 -10.56 5.04
N ASN A 11 -35.92 -9.35 5.35
CA ASN A 11 -35.04 -8.24 5.80
C ASN A 11 -34.27 -8.62 7.08
N LYS A 12 -34.92 -9.27 8.05
CA LYS A 12 -34.26 -9.76 9.28
C LYS A 12 -33.19 -10.82 8.98
N ARG A 13 -33.49 -11.75 8.04
CA ARG A 13 -32.49 -12.77 7.64
C ARG A 13 -31.27 -12.14 6.95
N ILE A 14 -31.50 -11.19 6.04
CA ILE A 14 -30.45 -10.46 5.35
C ILE A 14 -29.59 -9.70 6.36
N THR A 15 -30.20 -8.94 7.28
CA THR A 15 -29.47 -8.20 8.31
C THR A 15 -28.62 -9.12 9.18
N LYS A 16 -29.18 -10.28 9.58
CA LYS A 16 -28.42 -11.26 10.36
C LYS A 16 -27.26 -11.86 9.57
N ALA A 17 -27.44 -12.18 8.28
CA ALA A 17 -26.41 -12.75 7.42
C ALA A 17 -25.28 -11.77 7.13
N LEU A 18 -25.59 -10.48 7.00
CA LEU A 18 -24.58 -9.44 6.77
C LEU A 18 -23.78 -9.10 8.02
N GLY A 19 -24.36 -9.33 9.21
CA GLY A 19 -23.67 -9.12 10.50
C GLY A 19 -23.55 -7.66 10.93
N ASP A 20 -23.07 -7.46 12.15
CA ASP A 20 -22.95 -6.13 12.76
C ASP A 20 -21.80 -5.31 12.14
N GLU A 21 -20.78 -5.95 11.62
CA GLU A 21 -19.62 -5.29 10.98
C GLU A 21 -19.85 -4.90 9.52
N TYR A 22 -21.06 -5.05 8.99
CA TYR A 22 -21.35 -4.79 7.58
C TYR A 22 -20.85 -3.43 7.09
N ALA A 23 -21.08 -2.37 7.85
CA ALA A 23 -20.64 -1.01 7.47
C ALA A 23 -19.13 -0.88 7.40
N LYS A 24 -18.40 -1.46 8.36
CA LYS A 24 -16.94 -1.50 8.39
C LYS A 24 -16.39 -2.26 7.17
N ASN A 25 -16.95 -3.44 6.91
CA ASN A 25 -16.54 -4.27 5.77
C ASN A 25 -16.79 -3.57 4.43
N CYS A 26 -17.91 -2.84 4.29
CA CYS A 26 -18.16 -2.02 3.10
C CYS A 26 -17.13 -0.91 2.91
N MET A 27 -16.72 -0.23 4.00
CA MET A 27 -15.68 0.78 3.93
C MET A 27 -14.34 0.17 3.52
N GLU A 28 -13.94 -0.95 4.10
CA GLU A 28 -12.73 -1.69 3.75
C GLU A 28 -12.74 -2.12 2.28
N LEU A 29 -13.87 -2.63 1.80
CA LEU A 29 -14.06 -3.01 0.41
C LEU A 29 -13.89 -1.82 -0.55
N CYS A 30 -14.44 -0.65 -0.19
CA CYS A 30 -14.26 0.58 -0.97
C CYS A 30 -12.78 1.02 -1.01
N VAL A 31 -12.09 0.96 0.13
CA VAL A 31 -10.65 1.29 0.20
C VAL A 31 -9.82 0.33 -0.66
N ASN A 32 -10.09 -0.97 -0.58
CA ASN A 32 -9.42 -1.96 -1.41
C ASN A 32 -9.67 -1.71 -2.90
N ALA A 33 -10.92 -1.43 -3.29
CA ALA A 33 -11.26 -1.12 -4.68
C ALA A 33 -10.58 0.16 -5.18
N ALA A 34 -10.55 1.22 -4.37
CA ALA A 34 -9.87 2.48 -4.70
C ALA A 34 -8.36 2.29 -4.91
N ASN A 35 -7.72 1.46 -4.07
CA ASN A 35 -6.27 1.24 -4.12
C ASN A 35 -5.83 0.28 -5.23
N THR A 36 -6.65 -0.74 -5.56
CA THR A 36 -6.24 -1.84 -6.46
C THR A 36 -7.16 -2.01 -7.68
N SER A 37 -8.10 -1.08 -7.90
CA SER A 37 -9.14 -1.11 -8.93
C SER A 37 -10.29 -2.10 -8.69
N ILE A 38 -10.11 -3.08 -7.81
CA ILE A 38 -11.09 -4.13 -7.54
C ILE A 38 -10.95 -4.59 -6.09
N GLY A 39 -12.03 -4.54 -5.33
CA GLY A 39 -12.15 -5.15 -4.01
C GLY A 39 -12.83 -6.51 -4.11
N TRP A 40 -12.60 -7.39 -3.17
CA TRP A 40 -13.10 -8.76 -3.18
C TRP A 40 -13.83 -9.11 -1.90
N VAL A 41 -14.98 -9.76 -2.06
CA VAL A 41 -15.68 -10.46 -0.98
C VAL A 41 -15.63 -11.94 -1.27
N HIS A 42 -15.27 -12.73 -0.28
CA HIS A 42 -15.42 -14.18 -0.28
C HIS A 42 -16.56 -14.57 0.65
N TYR A 43 -17.37 -15.56 0.26
CA TYR A 43 -18.45 -16.10 1.07
C TYR A 43 -18.38 -17.61 1.12
N TRP A 44 -18.84 -18.19 2.23
CA TRP A 44 -18.81 -19.63 2.45
C TRP A 44 -19.97 -20.07 3.36
N GLN A 45 -20.19 -21.36 3.43
CA GLN A 45 -21.08 -21.97 4.39
C GLN A 45 -20.25 -22.37 5.62
N GLY A 46 -20.40 -21.61 6.70
CA GLY A 46 -19.81 -21.94 7.99
C GLY A 46 -20.75 -22.77 8.87
N ASP A 47 -20.32 -23.13 10.07
CA ASP A 47 -21.08 -23.93 11.03
C ASP A 47 -22.42 -23.27 11.43
N SER A 48 -22.43 -21.93 11.51
CA SER A 48 -23.61 -21.15 11.89
C SER A 48 -24.48 -20.71 10.73
N GLY A 49 -24.16 -21.07 9.49
CA GLY A 49 -24.86 -20.67 8.28
C GLY A 49 -23.96 -19.89 7.31
N PHE A 50 -24.57 -18.99 6.53
CA PHE A 50 -23.86 -18.16 5.56
C PHE A 50 -22.90 -17.19 6.28
N GLU A 51 -21.66 -17.20 5.85
CA GLU A 51 -20.60 -16.31 6.31
C GLU A 51 -19.92 -15.62 5.11
N TRP A 52 -19.35 -14.47 5.34
CA TRP A 52 -18.62 -13.71 4.32
C TRP A 52 -17.59 -12.79 4.94
N ALA A 53 -16.53 -12.49 4.18
CA ALA A 53 -15.49 -11.55 4.58
C ALA A 53 -14.93 -10.77 3.38
N VAL A 54 -14.36 -9.61 3.66
CA VAL A 54 -13.52 -8.89 2.69
C VAL A 54 -12.17 -9.56 2.63
N VAL A 55 -11.72 -9.84 1.42
CA VAL A 55 -10.40 -10.42 1.17
C VAL A 55 -9.46 -9.32 0.68
N PRO A 56 -8.25 -9.19 1.23
CA PRO A 56 -7.24 -8.28 0.71
C PRO A 56 -7.02 -8.52 -0.80
N SER A 57 -7.13 -7.47 -1.59
CA SER A 57 -7.15 -7.61 -3.05
C SER A 57 -5.86 -8.20 -3.61
N GLU A 58 -4.73 -7.97 -2.95
CA GLU A 58 -3.42 -8.54 -3.29
C GLU A 58 -3.34 -10.06 -3.09
N GLN A 59 -4.28 -10.65 -2.35
CA GLN A 59 -4.36 -12.09 -2.16
C GLN A 59 -5.15 -12.80 -3.27
N VAL A 60 -5.87 -12.08 -4.14
CA VAL A 60 -6.80 -12.69 -5.10
C VAL A 60 -6.27 -12.56 -6.53
N ILE A 61 -6.08 -13.70 -7.18
CA ILE A 61 -5.77 -13.80 -8.61
C ILE A 61 -7.01 -14.33 -9.32
N PRO A 62 -7.81 -13.46 -9.98
CA PRO A 62 -9.03 -13.89 -10.64
C PRO A 62 -8.75 -14.51 -12.00
N VAL A 63 -9.53 -15.52 -12.35
CA VAL A 63 -9.55 -16.15 -13.67
C VAL A 63 -10.91 -15.86 -14.33
N PHE A 64 -10.89 -15.08 -15.41
CA PHE A 64 -12.07 -14.75 -16.18
C PHE A 64 -12.11 -15.57 -17.47
N ASP A 65 -13.33 -15.87 -17.92
CA ASP A 65 -13.51 -16.45 -19.25
C ASP A 65 -13.12 -15.44 -20.36
N ARG A 66 -12.97 -15.95 -21.57
CA ARG A 66 -12.62 -15.13 -22.75
C ARG A 66 -13.84 -14.53 -23.48
N SER A 67 -15.03 -14.67 -22.90
CA SER A 67 -16.25 -14.10 -23.47
C SER A 67 -16.28 -12.57 -23.31
N LEU A 68 -17.12 -11.90 -24.08
CA LEU A 68 -17.35 -10.45 -23.91
C LEU A 68 -17.91 -10.09 -22.52
N LYS A 69 -18.56 -11.05 -21.85
CA LYS A 69 -19.11 -10.84 -20.49
C LYS A 69 -18.07 -10.98 -19.39
N ARG A 70 -16.88 -11.57 -19.70
CA ARG A 70 -15.79 -11.78 -18.75
C ARG A 70 -16.28 -12.32 -17.38
N ARG A 71 -16.92 -13.47 -17.41
CA ARG A 71 -17.41 -14.13 -16.19
C ARG A 71 -16.22 -14.67 -15.38
N LEU A 72 -16.29 -14.54 -14.07
CA LEU A 72 -15.35 -15.17 -13.15
C LEU A 72 -15.56 -16.69 -13.19
N ILE A 73 -14.55 -17.44 -13.59
CA ILE A 73 -14.59 -18.92 -13.72
C ILE A 73 -13.66 -19.61 -12.72
N GLY A 74 -12.80 -18.84 -12.04
CA GLY A 74 -11.94 -19.32 -10.98
C GLY A 74 -11.34 -18.14 -10.22
N ALA A 75 -10.94 -18.38 -8.99
CA ALA A 75 -10.18 -17.44 -8.16
C ALA A 75 -9.11 -18.20 -7.40
N MET A 76 -7.88 -17.70 -7.42
CA MET A 76 -6.82 -18.21 -6.58
C MET A 76 -6.57 -17.20 -5.48
N ARG A 77 -6.75 -17.63 -4.22
CA ARG A 77 -6.35 -16.85 -3.05
C ARG A 77 -4.98 -17.31 -2.58
N VAL A 78 -4.07 -16.35 -2.40
CA VAL A 78 -2.68 -16.62 -2.00
C VAL A 78 -2.36 -15.79 -0.75
N TYR A 79 -1.94 -16.45 0.33
CA TYR A 79 -1.64 -15.76 1.59
C TYR A 79 -0.55 -16.47 2.37
N PRO A 80 0.19 -15.72 3.23
CA PRO A 80 1.16 -16.33 4.14
C PRO A 80 0.44 -17.04 5.30
N ASP A 81 1.05 -18.13 5.76
CA ASP A 81 0.61 -18.91 6.92
C ASP A 81 1.82 -19.38 7.72
N ILE A 82 1.62 -19.65 9.00
CA ILE A 82 2.64 -20.16 9.90
C ILE A 82 2.14 -21.49 10.45
N ASP A 83 2.93 -22.56 10.26
CA ASP A 83 2.63 -23.87 10.84
C ASP A 83 2.81 -23.80 12.37
N ASP A 84 1.72 -23.97 13.10
CA ASP A 84 1.69 -23.83 14.57
C ASP A 84 2.58 -24.89 15.29
N ALA A 85 2.83 -26.02 14.66
CA ALA A 85 3.62 -27.10 15.26
C ALA A 85 5.12 -26.88 15.09
N THR A 86 5.55 -26.34 13.95
CA THR A 86 6.98 -26.20 13.60
C THR A 86 7.47 -24.76 13.63
N GLY A 87 6.57 -23.77 13.54
CA GLY A 87 6.91 -22.36 13.38
C GLY A 87 7.40 -21.99 11.99
N ASP A 88 7.33 -22.91 11.03
CA ASP A 88 7.74 -22.67 9.65
C ASP A 88 6.75 -21.75 8.92
N ASN A 89 7.28 -20.86 8.07
CA ASN A 89 6.46 -19.98 7.23
C ASN A 89 6.12 -20.70 5.92
N TYR A 90 4.86 -20.67 5.57
CA TYR A 90 4.29 -21.19 4.34
C TYR A 90 3.59 -20.13 3.54
N THR A 91 3.42 -20.36 2.25
CA THR A 91 2.46 -19.67 1.40
C THR A 91 1.39 -20.67 1.03
N VAL A 92 0.15 -20.34 1.34
CA VAL A 92 -1.04 -21.14 1.02
C VAL A 92 -1.67 -20.63 -0.27
N TYR A 93 -2.16 -21.55 -1.07
CA TYR A 93 -2.83 -21.33 -2.34
C TYR A 93 -4.17 -22.06 -2.31
N GLU A 94 -5.27 -21.33 -2.39
CA GLU A 94 -6.62 -21.89 -2.51
C GLU A 94 -7.13 -21.60 -3.92
N TYR A 95 -7.40 -22.64 -4.69
CA TYR A 95 -7.97 -22.51 -6.03
C TYR A 95 -9.46 -22.84 -6.00
N TRP A 96 -10.27 -21.81 -6.15
CA TRP A 96 -11.72 -21.87 -6.11
C TRP A 96 -12.32 -21.90 -7.51
N THR A 97 -13.23 -22.83 -7.73
CA THR A 97 -14.07 -22.95 -8.94
C THR A 97 -15.55 -22.72 -8.59
N ASP A 98 -16.44 -23.03 -9.49
CA ASP A 98 -17.90 -23.00 -9.27
C ASP A 98 -18.44 -24.18 -8.44
N THR A 99 -17.62 -25.22 -8.18
CA THR A 99 -18.02 -26.45 -7.50
C THR A 99 -17.08 -26.89 -6.37
N GLU A 100 -15.84 -26.44 -6.38
CA GLU A 100 -14.84 -26.91 -5.42
C GLU A 100 -13.72 -25.90 -5.16
N CYS A 101 -13.05 -26.09 -4.03
CA CYS A 101 -11.75 -25.49 -3.74
C CYS A 101 -10.69 -26.57 -3.58
N GLN A 102 -9.50 -26.32 -4.10
CA GLN A 102 -8.32 -27.15 -3.86
C GLN A 102 -7.25 -26.31 -3.16
N ALA A 103 -6.74 -26.82 -2.05
CA ALA A 103 -5.73 -26.13 -1.26
C ALA A 103 -4.34 -26.75 -1.45
N PHE A 104 -3.36 -25.87 -1.58
CA PHE A 104 -1.96 -26.21 -1.70
C PHE A 104 -1.14 -25.35 -0.76
N ARG A 105 0.03 -25.83 -0.35
CA ARG A 105 1.00 -25.01 0.38
C ARG A 105 2.41 -25.23 -0.11
N ARG A 106 3.25 -24.25 0.13
CA ARG A 106 4.68 -24.26 -0.17
C ARG A 106 5.42 -23.54 0.95
N ARG A 107 6.54 -24.10 1.39
CA ARG A 107 7.39 -23.42 2.37
C ARG A 107 7.91 -22.08 1.78
N ALA A 108 7.95 -21.04 2.57
CA ALA A 108 8.43 -19.72 2.12
C ALA A 108 9.89 -19.81 1.64
N GLY A 109 10.18 -19.21 0.48
CA GLY A 109 11.49 -19.25 -0.14
C GLY A 109 11.77 -20.44 -1.06
N GLU A 110 10.93 -21.48 -1.07
CA GLU A 110 11.05 -22.58 -2.02
C GLU A 110 10.46 -22.22 -3.41
N THR A 111 10.76 -23.06 -4.40
CA THR A 111 10.24 -22.88 -5.78
C THR A 111 8.85 -23.50 -5.94
N LEU A 112 8.10 -23.10 -6.99
CA LEU A 112 6.72 -23.57 -7.21
C LEU A 112 6.59 -25.06 -7.53
N ASP A 113 7.65 -25.71 -7.99
CA ASP A 113 7.70 -27.16 -8.23
C ASP A 113 7.63 -27.98 -6.94
N LEU A 114 7.83 -27.36 -5.76
CA LEU A 114 7.68 -27.96 -4.45
C LEU A 114 6.31 -27.72 -3.82
N LEU A 115 5.33 -27.27 -4.60
CA LEU A 115 3.94 -27.11 -4.17
C LEU A 115 3.35 -28.48 -3.80
N THR A 116 2.76 -28.59 -2.60
CA THR A 116 2.12 -29.83 -2.11
C THR A 116 0.66 -29.56 -1.76
N TYR A 117 -0.18 -30.60 -1.79
CA TYR A 117 -1.53 -30.51 -1.27
C TYR A 117 -1.51 -30.13 0.21
N TYR A 118 -2.46 -29.29 0.60
CA TYR A 118 -2.63 -28.86 1.99
C TYR A 118 -3.98 -29.29 2.52
N GLU A 119 -3.96 -30.25 3.44
CA GLU A 119 -5.15 -30.80 4.09
C GLU A 119 -5.63 -29.82 5.16
N MET A 120 -6.45 -28.83 4.77
CA MET A 120 -6.95 -27.76 5.64
C MET A 120 -8.47 -27.80 5.86
N PHE A 121 -9.20 -28.60 5.09
CA PHE A 121 -10.63 -28.73 5.19
C PHE A 121 -11.03 -30.03 5.89
N ALA A 122 -12.04 -29.99 6.75
CA ALA A 122 -12.61 -31.19 7.34
C ALA A 122 -13.66 -31.79 6.39
N ASP A 123 -13.54 -33.08 6.06
CA ASP A 123 -14.58 -33.79 5.31
C ASP A 123 -15.81 -34.00 6.23
N PRO A 124 -16.99 -33.47 5.87
CA PRO A 124 -18.18 -33.58 6.71
C PRO A 124 -18.68 -35.02 6.89
N ALA A 125 -18.27 -35.97 6.04
CA ALA A 125 -18.69 -37.36 6.12
C ALA A 125 -17.78 -38.22 7.01
N THR A 126 -16.46 -37.97 6.98
CA THR A 126 -15.46 -38.81 7.68
C THR A 126 -14.79 -38.09 8.83
N SER A 127 -14.87 -36.77 8.89
CA SER A 127 -14.10 -35.89 9.78
C SER A 127 -12.58 -35.92 9.56
N ASP A 128 -12.13 -36.55 8.48
CA ASP A 128 -10.72 -36.51 8.09
C ASP A 128 -10.38 -35.15 7.46
N MET A 129 -9.13 -34.75 7.58
CA MET A 129 -8.65 -33.55 6.90
C MET A 129 -8.38 -33.84 5.42
N THR A 130 -8.79 -32.92 4.55
CA THR A 130 -8.63 -33.01 3.09
C THR A 130 -8.13 -31.70 2.50
N ALA A 131 -7.51 -31.78 1.34
CA ALA A 131 -7.12 -30.60 0.57
C ALA A 131 -8.24 -30.10 -0.36
N ASP A 132 -9.33 -30.85 -0.50
CA ASP A 132 -10.45 -30.55 -1.38
C ASP A 132 -11.68 -30.18 -0.55
N TYR A 133 -12.36 -29.06 -0.93
CA TYR A 133 -13.62 -28.64 -0.36
C TYR A 133 -14.66 -28.50 -1.48
N ARG A 134 -15.75 -29.24 -1.39
CA ARG A 134 -16.86 -29.16 -2.35
C ARG A 134 -17.96 -28.28 -1.84
N HIS A 135 -18.54 -27.47 -2.76
CA HIS A 135 -19.67 -26.58 -2.46
C HIS A 135 -20.70 -26.58 -3.59
N ASP A 136 -21.93 -26.16 -3.26
CA ASP A 136 -23.07 -26.17 -4.19
C ASP A 136 -23.48 -24.75 -4.61
N PHE A 137 -22.57 -23.77 -4.59
CA PHE A 137 -22.92 -22.38 -4.95
C PHE A 137 -23.25 -22.22 -6.44
N GLY A 138 -22.68 -23.10 -7.31
CA GLY A 138 -22.86 -23.02 -8.76
C GLY A 138 -22.16 -21.83 -9.41
N GLU A 139 -21.36 -21.10 -8.63
CA GLU A 139 -20.50 -19.99 -9.06
C GLU A 139 -19.27 -19.90 -8.16
N VAL A 140 -18.23 -19.25 -8.63
CA VAL A 140 -17.02 -19.00 -7.83
C VAL A 140 -17.40 -18.11 -6.64
N PRO A 141 -17.17 -18.52 -5.37
CA PRO A 141 -17.66 -17.81 -4.19
C PRO A 141 -16.86 -16.53 -3.87
N PHE A 142 -16.54 -15.77 -4.90
CA PHE A 142 -15.89 -14.47 -4.83
C PHE A 142 -16.69 -13.43 -5.58
N ILE A 143 -16.98 -12.30 -4.94
CA ILE A 143 -17.73 -11.19 -5.54
C ILE A 143 -16.74 -10.03 -5.81
N PRO A 144 -16.56 -9.66 -7.09
CA PRO A 144 -15.73 -8.51 -7.45
C PRO A 144 -16.50 -7.20 -7.27
N PHE A 145 -15.86 -6.22 -6.62
CA PHE A 145 -16.32 -4.84 -6.53
C PHE A 145 -15.34 -3.93 -7.26
N TYR A 146 -15.74 -3.46 -8.41
CA TYR A 146 -14.91 -2.57 -9.21
C TYR A 146 -14.98 -1.13 -8.70
N ASN A 147 -13.85 -0.46 -8.63
CA ASN A 147 -13.79 0.96 -8.26
C ASN A 147 -14.57 1.84 -9.25
N ASN A 148 -14.45 1.52 -10.52
CA ASN A 148 -15.12 2.25 -11.59
C ASN A 148 -15.31 1.38 -12.84
N ASN A 149 -16.08 1.88 -13.81
CA ASN A 149 -16.40 1.14 -15.04
C ASN A 149 -15.22 0.89 -15.99
N ILE A 150 -14.12 1.62 -15.81
CA ILE A 150 -12.91 1.46 -16.61
C ILE A 150 -11.83 0.61 -15.92
N HIS A 151 -12.16 0.07 -14.74
CA HIS A 151 -11.29 -0.81 -13.96
C HIS A 151 -9.92 -0.19 -13.63
N THR A 152 -9.93 1.06 -13.17
CA THR A 152 -8.71 1.76 -12.72
C THR A 152 -8.77 2.05 -11.23
N ASP A 153 -7.61 2.09 -10.60
CA ASP A 153 -7.44 2.57 -9.23
C ASP A 153 -7.34 4.10 -9.19
N ASP A 154 -7.56 4.67 -8.02
CA ASP A 154 -7.52 6.12 -7.82
C ASP A 154 -6.07 6.65 -7.69
N LEU A 155 -5.11 5.77 -7.42
CA LEU A 155 -3.69 6.14 -7.26
C LEU A 155 -2.98 6.34 -8.61
N ARG A 156 -3.48 5.75 -9.68
CA ARG A 156 -2.82 5.73 -10.99
C ARG A 156 -2.42 7.12 -11.50
N ASN A 157 -3.27 8.11 -11.29
CA ASN A 157 -3.04 9.47 -11.77
C ASN A 157 -2.13 10.28 -10.85
N ILE A 158 -2.14 9.99 -9.55
CA ILE A 158 -1.40 10.77 -8.54
C ILE A 158 -0.08 10.13 -8.13
N LYS A 159 0.09 8.81 -8.30
CA LYS A 159 1.32 8.12 -7.92
C LYS A 159 2.59 8.75 -8.51
N PRO A 160 2.68 9.07 -9.81
CA PRO A 160 3.87 9.73 -10.36
C PRO A 160 4.18 11.08 -9.71
N LEU A 161 3.14 11.81 -9.28
CA LEU A 161 3.31 13.09 -8.58
C LEU A 161 3.81 12.89 -7.15
N ILE A 162 3.30 11.86 -6.46
CA ILE A 162 3.78 11.46 -5.13
C ILE A 162 5.26 11.08 -5.22
N ASP A 163 5.63 10.23 -6.21
CA ASP A 163 7.02 9.81 -6.43
C ASP A 163 7.95 11.03 -6.68
N VAL A 164 7.49 12.05 -7.42
CA VAL A 164 8.24 13.31 -7.62
C VAL A 164 8.37 14.08 -6.30
N TYR A 165 7.27 14.22 -5.56
CA TYR A 165 7.27 14.91 -4.27
C TYR A 165 8.28 14.28 -3.31
N ASP A 166 8.21 12.97 -3.13
CA ASP A 166 9.09 12.21 -2.24
C ASP A 166 10.55 12.31 -2.66
N LYS A 167 10.82 12.22 -3.97
CA LYS A 167 12.17 12.35 -4.50
C LYS A 167 12.78 13.74 -4.24
N VAL A 168 12.01 14.80 -4.46
CA VAL A 168 12.48 16.18 -4.22
C VAL A 168 12.66 16.42 -2.73
N TYR A 169 11.73 15.96 -1.90
CA TYR A 169 11.80 16.10 -0.45
C TYR A 169 13.00 15.33 0.14
N SER A 170 13.16 14.07 -0.21
CA SER A 170 14.28 13.24 0.25
C SER A 170 15.63 13.77 -0.21
N GLY A 171 15.71 14.24 -1.47
CA GLY A 171 16.91 14.88 -1.99
C GLY A 171 17.25 16.17 -1.22
N PHE A 172 16.24 16.93 -0.81
CA PHE A 172 16.45 18.13 0.01
C PHE A 172 17.01 17.80 1.40
N ILE A 173 16.50 16.77 2.04
CA ILE A 173 17.03 16.32 3.35
C ILE A 173 18.46 15.83 3.22
N ASN A 174 18.78 15.03 2.20
CA ASN A 174 20.15 14.56 1.96
C ASN A 174 21.12 15.74 1.72
N ASP A 175 20.72 16.74 0.92
CA ASP A 175 21.57 17.91 0.69
C ASP A 175 21.77 18.75 1.96
N LEU A 176 20.77 18.80 2.86
CA LEU A 176 20.93 19.45 4.16
C LEU A 176 21.93 18.70 5.06
N ASP A 177 21.91 17.38 5.02
CA ASP A 177 22.87 16.54 5.76
C ASP A 177 24.27 16.69 5.19
N ASP A 178 24.43 16.69 3.87
CA ASP A 178 25.72 16.85 3.19
C ASP A 178 26.35 18.23 3.44
N ILE A 179 25.55 19.28 3.55
CA ILE A 179 26.07 20.66 3.84
C ILE A 179 26.60 20.81 5.27
N GLN A 180 26.24 19.93 6.18
CA GLN A 180 26.86 19.90 7.51
C GLN A 180 28.34 19.50 7.43
N GLU A 181 28.80 18.90 6.33
CA GLU A 181 30.20 18.61 6.06
C GLU A 181 30.83 19.77 5.30
N LEU A 182 31.58 20.59 6.01
CA LEU A 182 32.37 21.71 5.41
C LEU A 182 33.45 21.13 4.49
N ILE A 183 33.38 21.49 3.19
CA ILE A 183 34.44 21.16 2.24
C ILE A 183 35.50 22.25 2.29
N PHE A 184 36.71 21.91 2.75
CA PHE A 184 37.86 22.80 2.73
C PHE A 184 38.59 22.65 1.42
N VAL A 185 38.86 23.77 0.76
CA VAL A 185 39.73 23.83 -0.42
C VAL A 185 41.08 24.34 0.04
N LEU A 186 42.09 23.49 -0.02
CA LEU A 186 43.51 23.81 0.30
C LEU A 186 44.25 24.11 -0.99
N SER A 187 44.79 25.33 -1.13
CA SER A 187 45.58 25.74 -2.28
C SER A 187 46.96 26.17 -1.81
N GLY A 188 48.03 25.60 -2.41
CA GLY A 188 49.40 25.93 -2.05
C GLY A 188 49.82 25.57 -0.61
N TYR A 189 49.09 24.66 0.03
CA TYR A 189 49.36 24.21 1.40
C TYR A 189 50.48 23.16 1.38
N GLY A 190 51.73 23.60 1.56
CA GLY A 190 52.93 22.77 1.50
C GLY A 190 53.29 22.03 2.80
N GLY A 191 52.42 22.04 3.79
CA GLY A 191 52.71 21.53 5.12
C GLY A 191 52.10 20.17 5.40
N GLN A 192 51.62 19.89 6.50
CA GLN A 192 51.20 18.67 7.19
C GLN A 192 50.26 17.72 6.38
N ASP A 193 50.27 16.44 6.78
CA ASP A 193 49.31 15.44 6.29
C ASP A 193 47.87 15.93 6.48
N LEU A 194 47.01 15.61 5.54
CA LEU A 194 45.56 15.96 5.54
C LEU A 194 44.87 15.50 6.84
N ASN A 195 45.27 14.37 7.42
CA ASN A 195 44.72 13.86 8.70
C ASN A 195 45.11 14.75 9.88
N GLU A 196 46.35 15.29 9.87
CA GLU A 196 46.83 16.21 10.91
C GLU A 196 46.10 17.55 10.80
N PHE A 197 45.91 18.07 9.58
CA PHE A 197 45.10 19.24 9.30
C PHE A 197 43.66 19.12 9.84
N LEU A 198 42.99 18.00 9.53
CA LEU A 198 41.63 17.75 10.01
C LEU A 198 41.56 17.56 11.54
N SER A 199 42.57 16.95 12.12
CA SER A 199 42.69 16.79 13.58
C SER A 199 42.88 18.13 14.29
N ASP A 200 43.75 18.98 13.76
CA ASP A 200 44.01 20.32 14.31
C ASP A 200 42.81 21.24 14.16
N LEU A 201 42.14 21.19 13.01
CA LEU A 201 40.90 21.93 12.79
C LEU A 201 39.81 21.50 13.79
N LYS A 202 39.64 20.21 14.00
CA LYS A 202 38.69 19.65 14.97
C LYS A 202 38.98 20.06 16.42
N LYS A 203 40.26 20.06 16.78
CA LYS A 203 40.73 20.30 18.15
C LYS A 203 40.85 21.78 18.51
N TYR A 204 41.44 22.55 17.62
CA TYR A 204 41.81 23.97 17.86
C TYR A 204 40.89 24.95 17.17
N LYS A 205 40.03 24.48 16.20
CA LYS A 205 39.18 25.33 15.36
C LYS A 205 39.92 26.47 14.67
N ALA A 206 41.26 26.31 14.47
CA ALA A 206 42.14 27.27 13.83
C ALA A 206 43.22 26.52 13.08
N ILE A 207 43.72 27.11 12.00
CA ILE A 207 44.79 26.58 11.15
C ILE A 207 45.88 27.62 11.12
N LYS A 208 47.14 27.18 11.30
CA LYS A 208 48.30 28.03 11.15
C LYS A 208 48.81 27.91 9.71
N ILE A 209 48.85 29.00 8.98
CA ILE A 209 49.53 29.10 7.68
C ILE A 209 50.87 29.79 7.91
N GLU A 210 51.95 29.20 7.44
CA GLU A 210 53.28 29.82 7.55
C GLU A 210 53.39 30.99 6.57
N SER A 211 54.02 32.10 7.02
CA SER A 211 53.94 33.39 6.34
C SER A 211 54.76 33.50 5.04
N ASP A 212 55.51 32.46 4.67
CA ASP A 212 56.34 32.44 3.47
C ASP A 212 55.75 31.63 2.29
N GLU A 213 54.55 31.12 2.44
CA GLU A 213 53.89 30.36 1.39
C GLU A 213 52.59 31.05 0.93
N ASP A 214 52.36 31.11 -0.39
CA ASP A 214 51.09 31.57 -1.00
C ASP A 214 49.93 30.57 -0.77
N GLY A 215 49.90 29.96 0.40
CA GLY A 215 48.87 28.99 0.80
C GLY A 215 47.58 29.69 1.23
N SER A 216 46.44 29.20 0.77
CA SER A 216 45.14 29.65 1.22
C SER A 216 44.24 28.49 1.57
N VAL A 217 43.38 28.74 2.54
CA VAL A 217 42.30 27.82 2.91
C VAL A 217 41.00 28.56 2.67
N SER A 218 40.16 27.99 1.84
CA SER A 218 38.81 28.49 1.62
C SER A 218 37.79 27.38 1.85
N THR A 219 36.56 27.75 2.11
CA THR A 219 35.43 26.80 2.20
C THR A 219 34.60 26.90 0.94
N LEU A 220 34.24 25.75 0.39
CA LEU A 220 33.29 25.68 -0.68
C LEU A 220 31.89 25.65 -0.06
N ASN A 221 31.12 26.72 -0.23
CA ASN A 221 29.71 26.76 0.14
C ASN A 221 28.88 26.27 -1.02
N ILE A 222 28.14 25.19 -0.80
CA ILE A 222 27.13 24.70 -1.76
C ILE A 222 25.82 25.43 -1.44
N GLU A 223 25.36 26.27 -2.34
CA GLU A 223 24.07 26.93 -2.21
C GLU A 223 22.97 25.96 -2.64
N ILE A 224 22.07 25.63 -1.69
CA ILE A 224 20.87 24.84 -2.02
C ILE A 224 19.83 25.80 -2.62
N PRO A 225 19.23 25.47 -3.78
CA PRO A 225 18.17 26.29 -4.37
C PRO A 225 16.83 26.08 -3.63
N ILE A 226 16.71 26.59 -2.39
CA ILE A 226 15.58 26.38 -1.49
C ILE A 226 14.28 26.86 -2.13
N GLU A 227 14.29 28.06 -2.72
CA GLU A 227 13.08 28.64 -3.35
C GLU A 227 12.58 27.81 -4.53
N ALA A 228 13.48 27.35 -5.39
CA ALA A 228 13.11 26.49 -6.52
C ALA A 228 12.52 25.16 -6.04
N ARG A 229 13.08 24.56 -4.98
CA ARG A 229 12.56 23.30 -4.41
C ARG A 229 11.20 23.48 -3.76
N ASN A 230 11.03 24.53 -2.97
CA ASN A 230 9.73 24.84 -2.36
C ASN A 230 8.67 25.04 -3.43
N SER A 231 8.98 25.77 -4.51
CA SER A 231 8.05 25.97 -5.63
C SER A 231 7.65 24.65 -6.29
N VAL A 232 8.59 23.71 -6.47
CA VAL A 232 8.28 22.39 -7.02
C VAL A 232 7.42 21.58 -6.05
N LEU A 233 7.75 21.56 -4.75
CA LEU A 233 6.97 20.85 -3.73
C LEU A 233 5.55 21.37 -3.63
N GLU A 234 5.36 22.69 -3.61
CA GLU A 234 4.04 23.34 -3.58
C GLU A 234 3.22 23.04 -4.84
N ALA A 235 3.83 23.18 -6.03
CA ALA A 235 3.17 22.87 -7.29
C ALA A 235 2.77 21.39 -7.39
N THR A 236 3.68 20.49 -6.98
CA THR A 236 3.41 19.05 -6.99
C THR A 236 2.33 18.67 -5.99
N ARG A 237 2.37 19.23 -4.76
CA ARG A 237 1.33 19.03 -3.77
C ARG A 237 -0.03 19.45 -4.30
N LYS A 238 -0.13 20.63 -4.86
CA LYS A 238 -1.38 21.14 -5.46
C LYS A 238 -1.89 20.20 -6.55
N ALA A 239 -1.02 19.76 -7.44
CA ALA A 239 -1.37 18.83 -8.51
C ALA A 239 -1.86 17.47 -7.97
N ILE A 240 -1.28 16.95 -6.86
CA ILE A 240 -1.73 15.71 -6.19
C ILE A 240 -3.20 15.87 -5.74
N PHE A 241 -3.55 16.95 -5.05
CA PHE A 241 -4.92 17.17 -4.59
C PHE A 241 -5.90 17.41 -5.75
N GLU A 242 -5.51 18.19 -6.77
CA GLU A 242 -6.35 18.48 -7.93
C GLU A 242 -6.64 17.21 -8.76
N GLN A 243 -5.62 16.41 -9.05
CA GLN A 243 -5.77 15.17 -9.84
C GLN A 243 -6.36 14.00 -9.05
N GLY A 244 -6.09 13.96 -7.74
CA GLY A 244 -6.67 12.98 -6.83
C GLY A 244 -8.09 13.31 -6.39
N GLN A 245 -8.64 14.45 -6.85
CA GLN A 245 -9.96 14.96 -6.43
C GLN A 245 -10.07 15.04 -4.90
N GLY A 246 -8.94 15.26 -4.23
CA GLY A 246 -8.83 15.38 -2.80
C GLY A 246 -8.97 16.81 -2.33
N PHE A 247 -9.27 16.95 -1.06
CA PHE A 247 -9.34 18.26 -0.40
C PHE A 247 -7.99 18.58 0.28
N ASP A 248 -7.37 19.71 -0.08
CA ASP A 248 -6.16 20.20 0.60
C ASP A 248 -6.52 20.93 1.90
N PRO A 249 -6.20 20.38 3.09
CA PRO A 249 -6.59 20.93 4.37
C PRO A 249 -5.75 22.15 4.81
N GLN A 250 -4.92 22.76 3.93
CA GLN A 250 -4.15 23.94 4.31
C GLN A 250 -5.05 25.13 4.63
N PRO A 251 -4.83 25.84 5.76
CA PRO A 251 -5.67 26.98 6.17
C PRO A 251 -5.75 28.10 5.15
N GLU A 252 -4.71 28.26 4.33
CA GLU A 252 -4.62 29.29 3.28
C GLU A 252 -5.67 29.10 2.19
N ASN A 253 -6.12 27.88 1.96
CA ASN A 253 -7.15 27.54 0.98
C ASN A 253 -8.57 27.82 1.49
N PHE A 254 -8.74 28.09 2.79
CA PHE A 254 -10.06 28.27 3.38
C PHE A 254 -10.59 29.73 3.32
N GLY A 255 -9.69 30.70 3.25
CA GLY A 255 -10.10 32.12 3.26
C GLY A 255 -11.10 32.45 4.39
N ASN A 256 -11.92 33.47 4.22
CA ASN A 256 -13.02 33.81 5.12
C ASN A 256 -14.33 33.08 4.75
N GLN A 257 -14.28 31.79 4.52
CA GLN A 257 -15.45 31.00 4.12
C GLN A 257 -16.40 30.76 5.30
N SER A 258 -17.70 30.74 5.02
CA SER A 258 -18.72 30.43 6.04
C SER A 258 -18.62 28.98 6.51
N GLY A 259 -19.02 28.70 7.76
CA GLY A 259 -19.02 27.34 8.30
C GLY A 259 -19.85 26.34 7.48
N GLU A 260 -20.83 26.80 6.69
CA GLU A 260 -21.60 25.94 5.77
C GLU A 260 -20.82 25.59 4.51
N ALA A 261 -20.03 26.51 3.96
CA ALA A 261 -19.14 26.22 2.83
C ALA A 261 -18.06 25.22 3.23
N LEU A 262 -17.52 25.34 4.45
CA LEU A 262 -16.58 24.35 5.01
C LEU A 262 -17.21 22.97 5.15
N LYS A 263 -18.45 22.87 5.68
CA LYS A 263 -19.14 21.57 5.77
C LYS A 263 -19.35 20.94 4.39
N PHE A 264 -19.67 21.71 3.38
CA PHE A 264 -19.85 21.22 2.01
C PHE A 264 -18.54 20.72 1.42
N MET A 265 -17.42 21.43 1.66
CA MET A 265 -16.08 21.01 1.22
C MET A 265 -15.59 19.74 1.92
N TYR A 266 -15.95 19.56 3.20
CA TYR A 266 -15.64 18.32 3.94
C TYR A 266 -16.59 17.14 3.64
N SER A 267 -17.65 17.35 2.88
CA SER A 267 -18.61 16.32 2.50
C SER A 267 -18.35 15.72 1.12
N LEU A 268 -17.36 16.23 0.42
CA LEU A 268 -16.83 15.69 -0.83
C LEU A 268 -15.76 14.67 -0.53
#